data_31387ce1b9d1a77f26db4ddcd0f084d2
#
_entry.id   31387ce1b9d1a77f26db4ddcd0f084d2
#
_cell.length_a   1.000
_cell.length_b   1.000
_cell.length_c   1.000
_cell.angle_alpha   90.00
_cell.angle_beta   90.00
_cell.angle_gamma   90.00
#
_symmetry.space_group_name_H-M   'P 1'
#
loop_
_entity.id
_entity.type
_entity.pdbx_description
1 polymer ?
#
loop_
_entity_poly.entity_id
_entity_poly.type
_entity_poly.pdbx_seq_one_letter_code
_entity_poly.pdbx_strand_id
1 'polypeptide(L)'
;YYKQVEEERKLSLIYIPKVVDGTNDFWTSLIQGAEMAAKEYNADIRVWAPEEENDVAGQNKLIERATEEKPDAILISPSSFTESDQLLKKAKEQGIHIAFIDSYTQEEVQDLTVATDNLEAGQILGRFAKDLVGTDDQIAIVSHVKGVSTAVEREKGFRTGLGSRKDNIVDVVYCDSQYDKSYELTKELMKKYPDLKMIAGMNEYSSVGAARAVKAAKAENRIRVVGVDSSQEAVQLMEHGIFQGIVVQKAFKMGYVGVRETVKMLRGENYKKNINSGCQLVTPDNMYTSEIEKLLFPFNTLKTYGDLTP
;
A
#
# COMPACT_ATOMS: atom_id res chain seq x y z
N TYR A 1 -32.92 -40.70 -1.76
CA TYR A 1 -32.82 -39.43 -1.00
C TYR A 1 -31.67 -38.65 -1.59
N TYR A 2 -31.94 -37.82 -2.61
CA TYR A 2 -30.99 -36.78 -3.04
C TYR A 2 -31.06 -35.67 -2.00
N LYS A 3 -29.99 -35.48 -1.18
CA LYS A 3 -29.75 -34.22 -0.51
C LYS A 3 -29.61 -33.19 -1.63
N GLN A 4 -30.59 -32.28 -1.76
CA GLN A 4 -30.37 -31.05 -2.45
C GLN A 4 -29.18 -30.40 -1.74
N VAL A 5 -28.06 -30.31 -2.42
CA VAL A 5 -26.95 -29.42 -2.00
C VAL A 5 -27.57 -28.04 -2.15
N GLU A 6 -27.90 -27.39 -1.03
CA GLU A 6 -28.24 -25.97 -1.04
C GLU A 6 -27.06 -25.24 -1.68
N GLU A 7 -27.27 -24.66 -2.86
CA GLU A 7 -26.28 -23.81 -3.49
C GLU A 7 -26.00 -22.69 -2.51
N GLU A 8 -24.73 -22.57 -2.08
CA GLU A 8 -24.33 -21.49 -1.18
C GLU A 8 -24.73 -20.14 -1.79
N ARG A 9 -25.44 -19.32 -1.03
CA ARG A 9 -25.81 -17.97 -1.45
C ARG A 9 -24.58 -17.18 -1.83
N LYS A 10 -24.62 -16.52 -2.98
CA LYS A 10 -23.56 -15.61 -3.42
C LYS A 10 -23.48 -14.41 -2.47
N LEU A 11 -22.31 -14.19 -1.89
CA LEU A 11 -22.08 -13.06 -0.96
C LEU A 11 -21.93 -11.75 -1.74
N SER A 12 -22.41 -10.68 -1.16
CA SER A 12 -22.30 -9.32 -1.70
C SER A 12 -21.25 -8.53 -0.91
N LEU A 13 -20.18 -8.13 -1.59
CA LEU A 13 -19.08 -7.38 -1.02
C LEU A 13 -18.92 -6.03 -1.73
N ILE A 14 -18.61 -5.00 -0.98
CA ILE A 14 -18.17 -3.71 -1.53
C ILE A 14 -16.78 -3.43 -0.97
N TYR A 15 -15.82 -3.21 -1.85
CA TYR A 15 -14.47 -2.79 -1.47
C TYR A 15 -14.27 -1.31 -1.83
N ILE A 16 -13.84 -0.53 -0.85
CA ILE A 16 -13.54 0.89 -0.98
C ILE A 16 -12.03 1.10 -0.77
N PRO A 17 -11.21 1.01 -1.83
CA PRO A 17 -9.79 1.37 -1.76
C PRO A 17 -9.62 2.88 -1.58
N LYS A 18 -8.39 3.33 -1.35
CA LYS A 18 -8.08 4.77 -1.28
C LYS A 18 -8.20 5.45 -2.64
N VAL A 19 -7.95 4.70 -3.71
CA VAL A 19 -8.00 5.19 -5.09
C VAL A 19 -8.05 4.00 -6.06
N VAL A 20 -8.61 4.22 -7.24
CA VAL A 20 -8.43 3.35 -8.41
C VAL A 20 -7.63 4.16 -9.42
N ASP A 21 -6.38 3.76 -9.62
CA ASP A 21 -5.43 4.44 -10.50
C ASP A 21 -4.69 3.41 -11.35
N GLY A 22 -4.99 3.36 -12.64
CA GLY A 22 -4.36 2.43 -13.57
C GLY A 22 -2.86 2.64 -13.76
N THR A 23 -2.33 3.79 -13.33
CA THR A 23 -0.89 4.09 -13.37
C THR A 23 -0.14 3.65 -12.12
N ASN A 24 -0.87 3.18 -11.09
CA ASN A 24 -0.31 2.75 -9.82
C ASN A 24 -0.36 1.24 -9.69
N ASP A 25 0.79 0.59 -9.66
CA ASP A 25 0.89 -0.87 -9.65
C ASP A 25 0.45 -1.48 -8.32
N PHE A 26 0.64 -0.79 -7.19
CA PHE A 26 0.20 -1.26 -5.88
C PHE A 26 -1.32 -1.47 -5.84
N TRP A 27 -2.09 -0.41 -6.16
CA TRP A 27 -3.56 -0.50 -6.14
C TRP A 27 -4.10 -1.45 -7.20
N THR A 28 -3.51 -1.44 -8.39
CA THR A 28 -3.90 -2.36 -9.48
C THR A 28 -3.73 -3.81 -9.05
N SER A 29 -2.59 -4.16 -8.46
CA SER A 29 -2.31 -5.52 -7.97
C SER A 29 -3.24 -5.93 -6.83
N LEU A 30 -3.46 -5.05 -5.87
CA LEU A 30 -4.31 -5.32 -4.71
C LEU A 30 -5.75 -5.59 -5.14
N ILE A 31 -6.30 -4.73 -5.99
CA ILE A 31 -7.68 -4.87 -6.49
C ILE A 31 -7.83 -6.15 -7.30
N GLN A 32 -6.87 -6.50 -8.13
CA GLN A 32 -6.90 -7.76 -8.88
C GLN A 32 -6.88 -8.99 -7.97
N GLY A 33 -6.09 -8.94 -6.89
CA GLY A 33 -6.09 -9.99 -5.88
C GLY A 33 -7.46 -10.13 -5.22
N ALA A 34 -8.09 -9.04 -4.87
CA ALA A 34 -9.42 -9.01 -4.29
C ALA A 34 -10.49 -9.59 -5.24
N GLU A 35 -10.46 -9.19 -6.51
CA GLU A 35 -11.40 -9.67 -7.54
C GLU A 35 -11.21 -11.16 -7.83
N MET A 36 -9.96 -11.64 -7.86
CA MET A 36 -9.67 -13.06 -8.04
C MET A 36 -10.23 -13.90 -6.89
N ALA A 37 -10.01 -13.50 -5.66
CA ALA A 37 -10.56 -14.21 -4.50
C ALA A 37 -12.08 -14.19 -4.49
N ALA A 38 -12.72 -13.08 -4.83
CA ALA A 38 -14.17 -13.00 -4.93
C ALA A 38 -14.71 -14.02 -5.94
N LYS A 39 -14.08 -14.14 -7.11
CA LYS A 39 -14.45 -15.12 -8.13
C LYS A 39 -14.27 -16.55 -7.64
N GLU A 40 -13.13 -16.88 -7.03
CA GLU A 40 -12.85 -18.23 -6.54
C GLU A 40 -13.78 -18.66 -5.40
N TYR A 41 -14.17 -17.73 -4.54
CA TYR A 41 -15.01 -18.00 -3.36
C TYR A 41 -16.49 -17.67 -3.56
N ASN A 42 -16.94 -17.52 -4.81
CA ASN A 42 -18.34 -17.25 -5.17
C ASN A 42 -18.93 -16.04 -4.44
N ALA A 43 -18.20 -14.94 -4.46
CA ALA A 43 -18.66 -13.64 -3.97
C ALA A 43 -18.76 -12.66 -5.12
N ASP A 44 -19.73 -11.75 -5.02
CA ASP A 44 -19.82 -10.57 -5.88
C ASP A 44 -19.11 -9.42 -5.20
N ILE A 45 -18.19 -8.78 -5.90
CA ILE A 45 -17.44 -7.65 -5.36
C ILE A 45 -17.59 -6.44 -6.28
N ARG A 46 -17.98 -5.31 -5.67
CA ARG A 46 -18.01 -3.99 -6.32
C ARG A 46 -16.90 -3.15 -5.75
N VAL A 47 -16.13 -2.48 -6.59
CA VAL A 47 -15.01 -1.62 -6.17
C VAL A 47 -15.39 -0.17 -6.43
N TRP A 48 -15.46 0.61 -5.36
CA TRP A 48 -15.78 2.04 -5.39
C TRP A 48 -14.68 2.83 -4.72
N ALA A 49 -14.13 3.82 -5.41
CA ALA A 49 -13.02 4.62 -4.88
C ALA A 49 -13.27 6.11 -5.02
N PRO A 50 -12.70 6.92 -4.09
CA PRO A 50 -12.64 8.36 -4.28
C PRO A 50 -11.68 8.72 -5.42
N GLU A 51 -11.68 9.97 -5.84
CA GLU A 51 -10.86 10.50 -6.94
C GLU A 51 -9.35 10.40 -6.64
N GLU A 52 -8.97 10.65 -5.38
CA GLU A 52 -7.59 10.69 -4.91
C GLU A 52 -7.48 10.11 -3.49
N GLU A 53 -6.29 9.67 -3.09
CA GLU A 53 -6.08 9.09 -1.75
C GLU A 53 -6.36 10.06 -0.60
N ASN A 54 -6.20 11.36 -0.82
CA ASN A 54 -6.48 12.38 0.19
C ASN A 54 -7.93 12.89 0.16
N ASP A 55 -8.79 12.36 -0.70
CA ASP A 55 -10.20 12.72 -0.77
C ASP A 55 -11.02 11.96 0.28
N VAL A 56 -10.83 12.31 1.54
CA VAL A 56 -11.51 11.69 2.68
C VAL A 56 -13.03 11.91 2.60
N ALA A 57 -13.47 13.11 2.23
CA ALA A 57 -14.88 13.41 2.07
C ALA A 57 -15.54 12.54 0.99
N GLY A 58 -14.84 12.34 -0.13
CA GLY A 58 -15.30 11.44 -1.20
C GLY A 58 -15.39 10.00 -0.73
N GLN A 59 -14.40 9.50 0.01
CA GLN A 59 -14.45 8.17 0.58
C GLN A 59 -15.60 8.02 1.59
N ASN A 60 -15.83 9.01 2.42
CA ASN A 60 -16.93 8.99 3.39
C ASN A 60 -18.31 8.92 2.71
N LYS A 61 -18.51 9.62 1.59
CA LYS A 61 -19.74 9.50 0.79
C LYS A 61 -19.93 8.08 0.25
N LEU A 62 -18.84 7.42 -0.16
CA LEU A 62 -18.90 6.04 -0.61
C LEU A 62 -19.23 5.07 0.52
N ILE A 63 -18.75 5.30 1.73
CA ILE A 63 -19.12 4.51 2.91
C ILE A 63 -20.64 4.63 3.16
N GLU A 64 -21.19 5.83 3.14
CA GLU A 64 -22.62 6.06 3.31
C GLU A 64 -23.44 5.34 2.24
N ARG A 65 -23.05 5.47 0.97
CA ARG A 65 -23.69 4.78 -0.15
C ARG A 65 -23.61 3.25 -0.02
N ALA A 66 -22.45 2.73 0.35
CA ALA A 66 -22.25 1.31 0.57
C ALA A 66 -23.13 0.79 1.71
N THR A 67 -23.28 1.57 2.77
CA THR A 67 -24.16 1.22 3.90
C THR A 67 -25.63 1.12 3.47
N GLU A 68 -26.10 2.02 2.61
CA GLU A 68 -27.44 1.99 2.04
C GLU A 68 -27.71 0.75 1.18
N GLU A 69 -26.69 0.25 0.47
CA GLU A 69 -26.79 -0.97 -0.35
C GLU A 69 -26.88 -2.26 0.46
N LYS A 70 -26.60 -2.20 1.75
CA LYS A 70 -26.65 -3.35 2.68
C LYS A 70 -25.89 -4.59 2.17
N PRO A 71 -24.62 -4.48 1.82
CA PRO A 71 -23.82 -5.65 1.47
C PRO A 71 -23.61 -6.55 2.69
N ASP A 72 -23.15 -7.77 2.47
CA ASP A 72 -22.73 -8.66 3.56
C ASP A 72 -21.51 -8.10 4.31
N ALA A 73 -20.59 -7.46 3.59
CA ALA A 73 -19.43 -6.79 4.17
C ALA A 73 -19.00 -5.58 3.33
N ILE A 74 -18.43 -4.60 4.02
CA ILE A 74 -17.64 -3.51 3.44
C ILE A 74 -16.18 -3.79 3.78
N LEU A 75 -15.36 -3.96 2.75
CA LEU A 75 -13.91 -3.97 2.87
C LEU A 75 -13.44 -2.56 2.52
N ILE A 76 -12.53 -2.01 3.29
CA ILE A 76 -12.09 -0.63 3.12
C ILE A 76 -10.61 -0.46 3.43
N SER A 77 -9.96 0.38 2.63
CA SER A 77 -8.65 0.95 2.92
C SER A 77 -8.83 2.40 3.36
N PRO A 78 -8.96 2.67 4.69
CA PRO A 78 -9.28 4.03 5.13
C PRO A 78 -8.24 5.06 4.72
N SER A 79 -8.71 6.18 4.16
CA SER A 79 -7.89 7.34 3.79
C SER A 79 -7.59 8.25 4.98
N SER A 80 -8.33 8.12 6.08
CA SER A 80 -8.14 8.86 7.33
C SER A 80 -8.10 7.92 8.53
N PHE A 81 -7.28 8.29 9.53
CA PHE A 81 -7.21 7.53 10.78
C PHE A 81 -8.44 7.75 11.68
N THR A 82 -9.13 8.89 11.56
CA THR A 82 -10.20 9.28 12.48
C THR A 82 -11.54 9.62 11.85
N GLU A 83 -11.55 10.12 10.63
CA GLU A 83 -12.74 10.78 10.07
C GLU A 83 -13.83 9.84 9.56
N SER A 84 -13.55 8.54 9.43
CA SER A 84 -14.50 7.53 8.93
C SER A 84 -15.11 6.66 10.03
N ASP A 85 -14.63 6.75 11.26
CA ASP A 85 -15.00 5.84 12.35
C ASP A 85 -16.51 5.80 12.61
N GLN A 86 -17.17 6.96 12.67
CA GLN A 86 -18.60 7.03 12.96
C GLN A 86 -19.45 6.39 11.86
N LEU A 87 -19.07 6.60 10.60
CA LEU A 87 -19.78 6.01 9.45
C LEU A 87 -19.62 4.50 9.41
N LEU A 88 -18.42 3.99 9.74
CA LEU A 88 -18.15 2.55 9.82
C LEU A 88 -18.88 1.90 10.99
N LYS A 89 -18.97 2.56 12.13
CA LYS A 89 -19.80 2.11 13.27
C LYS A 89 -21.26 2.00 12.88
N LYS A 90 -21.78 3.00 12.19
CA LYS A 90 -23.18 3.00 11.72
C LYS A 90 -23.46 1.83 10.77
N ALA A 91 -22.54 1.53 9.87
CA ALA A 91 -22.64 0.37 8.98
C ALA A 91 -22.67 -0.94 9.80
N LYS A 92 -21.79 -1.07 10.78
CA LYS A 92 -21.73 -2.24 11.67
C LYS A 92 -23.01 -2.42 12.49
N GLU A 93 -23.60 -1.34 13.00
CA GLU A 93 -24.87 -1.36 13.73
C GLU A 93 -26.03 -1.86 12.85
N GLN A 94 -25.93 -1.72 11.54
CA GLN A 94 -26.89 -2.25 10.58
C GLN A 94 -26.63 -3.72 10.17
N GLY A 95 -25.68 -4.39 10.82
CA GLY A 95 -25.35 -5.78 10.57
C GLY A 95 -24.35 -6.01 9.43
N ILE A 96 -23.71 -4.95 8.94
CA ILE A 96 -22.69 -5.06 7.90
C ILE A 96 -21.35 -5.34 8.56
N HIS A 97 -20.66 -6.39 8.10
CA HIS A 97 -19.29 -6.68 8.55
C HIS A 97 -18.28 -5.74 7.92
N ILE A 98 -17.22 -5.43 8.66
CA ILE A 98 -16.17 -4.51 8.22
C ILE A 98 -14.82 -5.24 8.21
N ALA A 99 -14.09 -5.13 7.10
CA ALA A 99 -12.72 -5.60 6.99
C ALA A 99 -11.80 -4.44 6.57
N PHE A 100 -10.69 -4.27 7.27
CA PHE A 100 -9.65 -3.33 6.87
C PHE A 100 -8.60 -4.00 5.99
N ILE A 101 -8.25 -3.33 4.91
CA ILE A 101 -7.19 -3.73 4.00
C ILE A 101 -6.22 -2.56 3.85
N ASP A 102 -4.91 -2.80 3.94
CA ASP A 102 -3.84 -1.82 3.79
C ASP A 102 -3.67 -0.84 4.97
N SER A 103 -4.75 -0.25 5.42
CA SER A 103 -4.77 0.75 6.50
C SER A 103 -5.90 0.49 7.48
N TYR A 104 -5.95 1.26 8.55
CA TYR A 104 -6.98 1.12 9.59
C TYR A 104 -7.28 2.47 10.25
N THR A 105 -8.33 2.50 11.05
CA THR A 105 -8.77 3.68 11.77
C THR A 105 -8.44 3.56 13.28
N GLN A 106 -8.62 4.66 13.99
CA GLN A 106 -8.35 4.77 15.43
C GLN A 106 -9.21 3.80 16.25
N GLU A 107 -10.48 3.64 15.88
CA GLU A 107 -11.40 2.76 16.58
C GLU A 107 -11.44 1.37 15.94
N GLU A 108 -11.45 0.34 16.77
CA GLU A 108 -11.49 -1.05 16.33
C GLU A 108 -12.92 -1.47 15.96
N VAL A 109 -13.40 -0.99 14.82
CA VAL A 109 -14.74 -1.32 14.29
C VAL A 109 -14.74 -2.56 13.41
N GLN A 110 -13.57 -3.00 12.96
CA GLN A 110 -13.41 -4.09 12.01
C GLN A 110 -13.51 -5.47 12.65
N ASP A 111 -13.93 -6.44 11.83
CA ASP A 111 -13.90 -7.87 12.18
C ASP A 111 -12.53 -8.48 11.87
N LEU A 112 -11.84 -7.96 10.86
CA LEU A 112 -10.48 -8.40 10.50
C LEU A 112 -9.68 -7.28 9.84
N THR A 113 -8.35 -7.43 9.87
CA THR A 113 -7.40 -6.53 9.21
C THR A 113 -6.36 -7.35 8.45
N VAL A 114 -6.14 -7.02 7.18
CA VAL A 114 -5.04 -7.53 6.37
C VAL A 114 -4.21 -6.36 5.89
N ALA A 115 -2.97 -6.27 6.32
CA ALA A 115 -2.08 -5.17 6.00
C ALA A 115 -0.62 -5.62 6.08
N THR A 116 0.26 -4.85 5.46
CA THR A 116 1.68 -4.90 5.78
C THR A 116 1.89 -4.42 7.21
N ASP A 117 2.83 -5.02 7.95
CA ASP A 117 3.37 -4.40 9.15
C ASP A 117 4.18 -3.16 8.72
N ASN A 118 3.53 -2.01 8.76
CA ASN A 118 4.09 -0.77 8.24
C ASN A 118 5.22 -0.22 9.10
N LEU A 119 5.21 -0.51 10.40
CA LEU A 119 6.32 -0.20 11.29
C LEU A 119 7.57 -0.99 10.89
N GLU A 120 7.41 -2.30 10.66
CA GLU A 120 8.48 -3.18 10.18
C GLU A 120 8.99 -2.75 8.79
N ALA A 121 8.10 -2.44 7.87
CA ALA A 121 8.49 -1.96 6.53
C ALA A 121 9.36 -0.70 6.63
N GLY A 122 8.97 0.26 7.46
CA GLY A 122 9.76 1.45 7.73
C GLY A 122 11.12 1.12 8.37
N GLN A 123 11.14 0.21 9.34
CA GLN A 123 12.39 -0.22 10.01
C GLN A 123 13.36 -0.87 9.04
N ILE A 124 12.88 -1.74 8.16
CA ILE A 124 13.70 -2.38 7.12
C ILE A 124 14.33 -1.31 6.23
N LEU A 125 13.53 -0.35 5.76
CA LEU A 125 14.02 0.74 4.92
C LEU A 125 15.04 1.60 5.66
N GLY A 126 14.79 1.92 6.93
CA GLY A 126 15.66 2.73 7.76
C GLY A 126 17.01 2.05 8.04
N ARG A 127 17.01 0.75 8.35
CA ARG A 127 18.25 -0.01 8.54
C ARG A 127 19.08 -0.07 7.27
N PHE A 128 18.43 -0.25 6.13
CA PHE A 128 19.10 -0.21 4.83
C PHE A 128 19.68 1.19 4.53
N ALA A 129 18.89 2.23 4.74
CA ALA A 129 19.30 3.62 4.51
C ALA A 129 20.46 4.05 5.41
N LYS A 130 20.49 3.57 6.65
CA LYS A 130 21.53 3.89 7.63
C LYS A 130 22.94 3.61 7.09
N ASP A 131 23.10 2.51 6.40
CA ASP A 131 24.40 2.09 5.86
C ASP A 131 24.80 2.86 4.59
N LEU A 132 23.89 3.65 4.02
CA LEU A 132 24.09 4.43 2.81
C LEU A 132 24.45 5.91 3.08
N VAL A 133 24.30 6.38 4.31
CA VAL A 133 24.53 7.78 4.69
C VAL A 133 25.61 7.89 5.75
N GLY A 134 26.40 8.94 5.63
CA GLY A 134 27.41 9.31 6.62
C GLY A 134 26.78 10.00 7.84
N THR A 135 27.62 10.28 8.84
CA THR A 135 27.21 10.82 10.13
C THR A 135 26.50 12.19 10.01
N ASP A 136 26.92 13.01 9.06
CA ASP A 136 26.43 14.37 8.86
C ASP A 136 25.59 14.55 7.59
N ASP A 137 25.27 13.44 6.90
CA ASP A 137 24.52 13.49 5.66
C ASP A 137 23.05 13.80 5.89
N GLN A 138 22.53 14.80 5.19
CA GLN A 138 21.14 15.23 5.28
C GLN A 138 20.19 14.26 4.57
N ILE A 139 19.07 13.99 5.22
CA ILE A 139 18.01 13.09 4.75
C ILE A 139 16.70 13.87 4.69
N ALA A 140 15.93 13.72 3.63
CA ALA A 140 14.55 14.21 3.53
C ALA A 140 13.59 13.07 3.32
N ILE A 141 12.39 13.19 3.86
CA ILE A 141 11.29 12.22 3.68
C ILE A 141 10.22 12.86 2.81
N VAL A 142 9.82 12.15 1.75
CA VAL A 142 8.61 12.44 0.99
C VAL A 142 7.57 11.39 1.36
N SER A 143 6.61 11.80 2.18
CA SER A 143 5.49 10.95 2.59
C SER A 143 4.26 11.20 1.72
N HIS A 144 3.20 10.45 1.96
CA HIS A 144 2.03 10.52 1.09
C HIS A 144 0.90 11.37 1.68
N VAL A 145 0.00 10.83 2.47
CA VAL A 145 -1.11 11.57 3.07
C VAL A 145 -0.87 11.72 4.56
N LYS A 146 -0.82 12.96 5.04
CA LYS A 146 -0.55 13.25 6.44
C LYS A 146 -1.62 12.64 7.34
N GLY A 147 -1.20 11.91 8.38
CA GLY A 147 -2.08 11.34 9.39
C GLY A 147 -2.70 9.99 9.05
N VAL A 148 -2.57 9.49 7.81
CA VAL A 148 -3.00 8.13 7.50
C VAL A 148 -2.07 7.11 8.18
N SER A 149 -2.61 5.98 8.64
CA SER A 149 -1.86 5.01 9.44
C SER A 149 -0.58 4.52 8.76
N THR A 150 -0.63 4.25 7.47
CA THR A 150 0.52 3.80 6.69
C THR A 150 1.65 4.84 6.66
N ALA A 151 1.34 6.12 6.49
CA ALA A 151 2.32 7.20 6.49
C ALA A 151 2.97 7.38 7.86
N VAL A 152 2.17 7.41 8.91
CA VAL A 152 2.65 7.59 10.28
C VAL A 152 3.57 6.44 10.71
N GLU A 153 3.17 5.21 10.44
CA GLU A 153 3.93 4.04 10.88
C GLU A 153 5.20 3.81 10.07
N ARG A 154 5.17 4.02 8.75
CA ARG A 154 6.37 3.90 7.91
C ARG A 154 7.41 4.94 8.28
N GLU A 155 7.00 6.19 8.53
CA GLU A 155 7.92 7.23 9.02
C GLU A 155 8.51 6.87 10.38
N LYS A 156 7.68 6.44 11.33
CA LYS A 156 8.14 6.02 12.66
C LYS A 156 9.14 4.88 12.57
N GLY A 157 8.84 3.85 11.78
CA GLY A 157 9.72 2.72 11.56
C GLY A 157 11.04 3.14 10.90
N PHE A 158 10.97 4.00 9.88
CA PHE A 158 12.13 4.54 9.18
C PHE A 158 13.08 5.26 10.14
N ARG A 159 12.55 6.13 11.00
CA ARG A 159 13.33 6.81 12.04
C ARG A 159 13.98 5.81 13.00
N THR A 160 13.25 4.82 13.46
CA THR A 160 13.77 3.75 14.32
C THR A 160 14.90 2.96 13.65
N GLY A 161 14.73 2.60 12.39
CA GLY A 161 15.73 1.87 11.61
C GLY A 161 17.00 2.67 11.36
N LEU A 162 16.89 3.97 11.15
CA LEU A 162 18.03 4.89 11.02
C LEU A 162 18.86 5.00 12.31
N GLY A 163 18.29 4.69 13.47
CA GLY A 163 18.98 4.85 14.76
C GLY A 163 19.42 6.30 14.97
N SER A 164 20.71 6.52 15.23
CA SER A 164 21.25 7.88 15.44
C SER A 164 21.15 8.77 14.19
N ARG A 165 21.10 8.20 13.00
CA ARG A 165 20.93 8.96 11.75
C ARG A 165 19.57 9.64 11.62
N LYS A 166 18.58 9.29 12.44
CA LYS A 166 17.27 9.97 12.47
C LYS A 166 17.39 11.46 12.69
N ASP A 167 18.42 11.90 13.44
CA ASP A 167 18.67 13.33 13.71
C ASP A 167 19.15 14.08 12.47
N ASN A 168 19.52 13.38 11.41
CA ASN A 168 19.93 13.95 10.12
C ASN A 168 18.75 14.25 9.20
N ILE A 169 17.53 13.92 9.59
CA ILE A 169 16.32 14.23 8.83
C ILE A 169 16.05 15.72 8.93
N VAL A 170 16.19 16.43 7.82
CA VAL A 170 16.04 17.89 7.76
C VAL A 170 14.64 18.35 7.40
N ASP A 171 13.85 17.50 6.76
CA ASP A 171 12.48 17.84 6.33
C ASP A 171 11.62 16.59 6.10
N VAL A 172 10.32 16.77 6.29
CA VAL A 172 9.28 15.79 5.92
C VAL A 172 8.20 16.55 5.16
N VAL A 173 7.93 16.13 3.93
CA VAL A 173 6.90 16.72 3.07
C VAL A 173 5.88 15.67 2.66
N TYR A 174 4.68 16.11 2.29
CA TYR A 174 3.55 15.22 1.96
C TYR A 174 3.06 15.53 0.55
N CYS A 175 3.08 14.52 -0.30
CA CYS A 175 2.70 14.67 -1.71
C CYS A 175 1.24 14.31 -2.02
N ASP A 176 0.45 14.01 -1.02
CA ASP A 176 -0.97 13.62 -1.17
C ASP A 176 -1.19 12.45 -2.14
N SER A 177 -0.22 11.51 -2.21
CA SER A 177 -0.22 10.38 -3.13
C SER A 177 -0.39 10.82 -4.61
N GLN A 178 0.38 11.84 -5.00
CA GLN A 178 0.40 12.36 -6.35
C GLN A 178 1.85 12.39 -6.87
N TYR A 179 2.08 11.76 -8.02
CA TYR A 179 3.40 11.70 -8.64
C TYR A 179 3.98 13.09 -8.94
N ASP A 180 3.17 13.97 -9.54
CA ASP A 180 3.60 15.31 -9.93
C ASP A 180 3.91 16.17 -8.71
N LYS A 181 3.12 16.05 -7.65
CA LYS A 181 3.37 16.79 -6.42
C LYS A 181 4.66 16.32 -5.73
N SER A 182 4.91 15.01 -5.69
CA SER A 182 6.17 14.46 -5.18
C SER A 182 7.37 14.98 -5.99
N TYR A 183 7.24 15.00 -7.32
CA TYR A 183 8.27 15.56 -8.21
C TYR A 183 8.58 17.03 -7.87
N GLU A 184 7.57 17.86 -7.77
CA GLU A 184 7.76 19.30 -7.48
C GLU A 184 8.31 19.53 -6.07
N LEU A 185 7.79 18.82 -5.06
CA LEU A 185 8.31 18.90 -3.69
C LEU A 185 9.78 18.48 -3.60
N THR A 186 10.16 17.46 -4.34
CA THR A 186 11.55 16.98 -4.37
C THR A 186 12.48 18.02 -5.02
N LYS A 187 12.05 18.68 -6.09
CA LYS A 187 12.80 19.81 -6.69
C LYS A 187 13.02 20.91 -5.66
N GLU A 188 11.98 21.25 -4.90
CA GLU A 188 12.07 22.26 -3.84
C GLU A 188 13.03 21.82 -2.72
N LEU A 189 13.00 20.55 -2.31
CA LEU A 189 13.91 20.01 -1.30
C LEU A 189 15.37 20.08 -1.75
N MET A 190 15.67 19.72 -2.99
CA MET A 190 17.04 19.82 -3.54
C MET A 190 17.53 21.25 -3.59
N LYS A 191 16.65 22.21 -3.84
CA LYS A 191 16.97 23.63 -3.85
C LYS A 191 17.18 24.21 -2.46
N LYS A 192 16.31 23.82 -1.51
CA LYS A 192 16.36 24.27 -0.12
C LYS A 192 17.53 23.69 0.65
N TYR A 193 17.91 22.45 0.35
CA TYR A 193 18.98 21.71 1.01
C TYR A 193 20.04 21.28 -0.03
N PRO A 194 20.98 22.17 -0.38
CA PRO A 194 21.99 21.84 -1.41
C PRO A 194 22.89 20.66 -1.03
N ASP A 195 23.02 20.37 0.26
CA ASP A 195 23.84 19.26 0.78
C ASP A 195 23.01 17.98 1.02
N LEU A 196 21.77 17.92 0.53
CA LEU A 196 20.92 16.75 0.68
C LEU A 196 21.58 15.51 0.04
N LYS A 197 21.65 14.42 0.78
CA LYS A 197 22.30 13.16 0.36
C LYS A 197 21.33 12.01 0.14
N MET A 198 20.14 12.07 0.75
CA MET A 198 19.15 10.99 0.63
C MET A 198 17.74 11.55 0.64
N ILE A 199 16.88 10.93 -0.17
CA ILE A 199 15.44 11.12 -0.14
C ILE A 199 14.80 9.74 0.05
N ALA A 200 13.91 9.64 1.03
CA ALA A 200 13.13 8.44 1.31
C ALA A 200 11.66 8.68 0.98
N GLY A 201 11.10 7.89 0.06
CA GLY A 201 9.69 7.93 -0.30
C GLY A 201 8.90 6.88 0.46
N MET A 202 7.70 7.20 0.94
CA MET A 202 6.95 6.32 1.84
C MET A 202 5.86 5.50 1.15
N ASN A 203 5.59 5.73 -0.13
CA ASN A 203 4.76 4.87 -0.98
C ASN A 203 5.18 4.99 -2.45
N GLU A 204 4.46 4.35 -3.38
CA GLU A 204 4.80 4.39 -4.81
C GLU A 204 4.79 5.82 -5.37
N TYR A 205 3.76 6.60 -5.08
CA TYR A 205 3.66 7.99 -5.56
C TYR A 205 4.81 8.87 -5.09
N SER A 206 5.12 8.78 -3.80
CA SER A 206 6.21 9.54 -3.17
C SER A 206 7.56 9.14 -3.75
N SER A 207 7.81 7.84 -3.83
CA SER A 207 9.10 7.27 -4.24
C SER A 207 9.40 7.55 -5.71
N VAL A 208 8.45 7.25 -6.58
CA VAL A 208 8.63 7.42 -8.03
C VAL A 208 8.73 8.90 -8.41
N GLY A 209 7.87 9.75 -7.84
CA GLY A 209 7.93 11.18 -8.09
C GLY A 209 9.27 11.80 -7.66
N ALA A 210 9.78 11.40 -6.49
CA ALA A 210 11.09 11.82 -6.00
C ALA A 210 12.24 11.34 -6.92
N ALA A 211 12.19 10.06 -7.31
CA ALA A 211 13.19 9.49 -8.20
C ALA A 211 13.21 10.17 -9.57
N ARG A 212 12.04 10.49 -10.13
CA ARG A 212 11.93 11.27 -11.38
C ARG A 212 12.62 12.63 -11.26
N ALA A 213 12.44 13.32 -10.13
CA ALA A 213 13.05 14.63 -9.90
C ALA A 213 14.58 14.54 -9.78
N VAL A 214 15.09 13.55 -9.07
CA VAL A 214 16.54 13.30 -8.94
C VAL A 214 17.15 12.97 -10.31
N LYS A 215 16.49 12.13 -11.10
CA LYS A 215 16.91 11.80 -12.47
C LYS A 215 16.92 13.04 -13.38
N ALA A 216 15.86 13.84 -13.35
CA ALA A 216 15.75 15.05 -14.16
C ALA A 216 16.84 16.08 -13.83
N ALA A 217 17.22 16.19 -12.54
CA ALA A 217 18.31 17.05 -12.08
C ALA A 217 19.71 16.46 -12.32
N LYS A 218 19.80 15.23 -12.84
CA LYS A 218 21.07 14.47 -12.99
C LYS A 218 21.83 14.40 -11.66
N ALA A 219 21.11 14.20 -10.57
CA ALA A 219 21.64 14.26 -9.21
C ALA A 219 21.90 12.88 -8.59
N GLU A 220 21.71 11.77 -9.33
CA GLU A 220 21.85 10.39 -8.86
C GLU A 220 23.23 10.04 -8.29
N ASN A 221 24.29 10.76 -8.68
CA ASN A 221 25.63 10.54 -8.15
C ASN A 221 25.86 11.19 -6.77
N ARG A 222 24.98 12.10 -6.35
CA ARG A 222 25.09 12.81 -5.06
C ARG A 222 23.90 12.63 -4.13
N ILE A 223 22.71 12.27 -4.65
CA ILE A 223 21.50 12.03 -3.86
C ILE A 223 21.05 10.59 -4.08
N ARG A 224 20.98 9.82 -3.01
CA ARG A 224 20.47 8.46 -3.02
C ARG A 224 18.97 8.49 -2.78
N VAL A 225 18.22 7.64 -3.48
CA VAL A 225 16.78 7.50 -3.29
C VAL A 225 16.47 6.10 -2.80
N VAL A 226 15.71 6.00 -1.73
CA VAL A 226 15.14 4.77 -1.21
C VAL A 226 13.62 4.94 -1.09
N GLY A 227 12.87 3.87 -1.15
CA GLY A 227 11.43 4.01 -1.15
C GLY A 227 10.65 2.77 -0.75
N VAL A 228 9.35 2.91 -0.83
CA VAL A 228 8.37 1.84 -0.58
C VAL A 228 7.53 1.68 -1.84
N ASP A 229 7.15 0.47 -2.15
CA ASP A 229 6.41 0.01 -3.31
C ASP A 229 7.23 -0.02 -4.61
N SER A 230 6.96 -1.02 -5.41
CA SER A 230 7.55 -1.16 -6.73
C SER A 230 6.54 -0.91 -7.85
N SER A 231 7.08 -0.60 -9.02
CA SER A 231 6.36 -0.52 -10.28
C SER A 231 7.32 -0.86 -11.40
N GLN A 232 6.82 -1.02 -12.63
CA GLN A 232 7.70 -1.16 -13.78
C GLN A 232 8.71 -0.01 -13.88
N GLU A 233 8.23 1.22 -13.68
CA GLU A 233 9.10 2.40 -13.70
C GLU A 233 10.12 2.38 -12.55
N ALA A 234 9.71 2.00 -11.33
CA ALA A 234 10.61 1.91 -10.18
C ALA A 234 11.74 0.90 -10.42
N VAL A 235 11.45 -0.24 -11.03
CA VAL A 235 12.45 -1.24 -11.42
C VAL A 235 13.43 -0.66 -12.44
N GLN A 236 12.94 0.04 -13.46
CA GLN A 236 13.79 0.72 -14.44
C GLN A 236 14.70 1.77 -13.79
N LEU A 237 14.15 2.56 -12.87
CA LEU A 237 14.91 3.57 -12.13
C LEU A 237 15.97 2.92 -11.22
N MET A 238 15.70 1.73 -10.68
CA MET A 238 16.69 0.96 -9.93
C MET A 238 17.79 0.43 -10.84
N GLU A 239 17.46 -0.09 -12.01
CA GLU A 239 18.43 -0.53 -13.02
C GLU A 239 19.37 0.59 -13.46
N HIS A 240 18.85 1.83 -13.52
CA HIS A 240 19.62 3.02 -13.88
C HIS A 240 20.36 3.68 -12.69
N GLY A 241 20.34 3.03 -11.52
CA GLY A 241 21.06 3.52 -10.34
C GLY A 241 20.42 4.69 -9.60
N ILE A 242 19.16 5.03 -9.90
CA ILE A 242 18.44 6.10 -9.18
C ILE A 242 17.98 5.59 -7.82
N PHE A 243 17.24 4.48 -7.76
CA PHE A 243 16.89 3.82 -6.51
C PHE A 243 18.01 2.92 -6.01
N GLN A 244 18.35 3.05 -4.74
CA GLN A 244 19.29 2.15 -4.06
C GLN A 244 18.58 0.92 -3.47
N GLY A 245 17.35 1.08 -3.03
CA GLY A 245 16.53 0.00 -2.51
C GLY A 245 15.09 0.42 -2.34
N ILE A 246 14.20 -0.55 -2.38
CA ILE A 246 12.76 -0.37 -2.25
C ILE A 246 12.23 -1.50 -1.38
N VAL A 247 11.41 -1.15 -0.39
CA VAL A 247 10.61 -2.14 0.36
C VAL A 247 9.32 -2.38 -0.41
N VAL A 248 9.11 -3.61 -0.86
CA VAL A 248 7.97 -4.00 -1.70
C VAL A 248 6.94 -4.72 -0.85
N GLN A 249 5.72 -4.23 -0.86
CA GLN A 249 4.57 -4.87 -0.23
C GLN A 249 4.01 -5.97 -1.14
N LYS A 250 3.40 -6.98 -0.54
CA LYS A 250 2.72 -8.07 -1.26
C LYS A 250 1.26 -7.69 -1.53
N ALA A 251 1.06 -6.73 -2.43
CA ALA A 251 -0.23 -6.10 -2.70
C ALA A 251 -1.30 -7.09 -3.19
N PHE A 252 -0.98 -7.94 -4.16
CA PHE A 252 -1.91 -8.95 -4.67
C PHE A 252 -2.37 -9.89 -3.55
N LYS A 253 -1.42 -10.40 -2.75
CA LYS A 253 -1.71 -11.26 -1.60
C LYS A 253 -2.61 -10.55 -0.59
N MET A 254 -2.36 -9.26 -0.35
CA MET A 254 -3.16 -8.46 0.59
C MET A 254 -4.62 -8.40 0.17
N GLY A 255 -4.90 -8.10 -1.07
CA GLY A 255 -6.26 -8.07 -1.62
C GLY A 255 -6.91 -9.46 -1.64
N TYR A 256 -6.19 -10.47 -2.10
CA TYR A 256 -6.67 -11.84 -2.17
C TYR A 256 -7.03 -12.39 -0.79
N VAL A 257 -6.11 -12.30 0.16
CA VAL A 257 -6.31 -12.80 1.52
C VAL A 257 -7.40 -12.01 2.25
N GLY A 258 -7.47 -10.69 2.03
CA GLY A 258 -8.52 -9.85 2.61
C GLY A 258 -9.92 -10.33 2.23
N VAL A 259 -10.16 -10.60 0.98
CA VAL A 259 -11.45 -11.12 0.51
C VAL A 259 -11.67 -12.55 0.97
N ARG A 260 -10.69 -13.44 0.84
CA ARG A 260 -10.79 -14.83 1.28
C ARG A 260 -11.20 -14.94 2.75
N GLU A 261 -10.54 -14.22 3.64
CA GLU A 261 -10.83 -14.30 5.08
C GLU A 261 -12.17 -13.64 5.42
N THR A 262 -12.55 -12.59 4.70
CA THR A 262 -13.89 -11.99 4.83
C THR A 262 -14.98 -12.99 4.45
N VAL A 263 -14.81 -13.71 3.33
CA VAL A 263 -15.78 -14.76 2.90
C VAL A 263 -15.86 -15.88 3.92
N LYS A 264 -14.72 -16.36 4.43
CA LYS A 264 -14.70 -17.39 5.49
C LYS A 264 -15.48 -16.94 6.73
N MET A 265 -15.25 -15.72 7.17
CA MET A 265 -15.97 -15.13 8.31
C MET A 265 -17.49 -15.11 8.06
N LEU A 266 -17.92 -14.63 6.88
CA LEU A 266 -19.33 -14.52 6.54
C LEU A 266 -20.03 -15.89 6.44
N ARG A 267 -19.29 -16.94 6.13
CA ARG A 267 -19.80 -18.33 6.05
C ARG A 267 -19.68 -19.09 7.37
N GLY A 268 -19.23 -18.43 8.44
CA GLY A 268 -19.09 -19.07 9.75
C GLY A 268 -17.90 -20.03 9.85
N GLU A 269 -16.96 -19.96 8.93
CA GLU A 269 -15.72 -20.73 8.96
C GLU A 269 -14.67 -20.04 9.85
N ASN A 270 -13.64 -20.80 10.24
CA ASN A 270 -12.50 -20.21 10.96
C ASN A 270 -11.75 -19.24 10.06
N TYR A 271 -11.48 -18.04 10.58
CA TYR A 271 -10.75 -17.01 9.88
C TYR A 271 -9.73 -16.32 10.80
N LYS A 272 -8.75 -15.67 10.20
CA LYS A 272 -7.74 -14.91 10.93
C LYS A 272 -8.16 -13.45 11.02
N LYS A 273 -8.05 -12.87 12.23
CA LYS A 273 -8.46 -11.47 12.51
C LYS A 273 -7.41 -10.44 12.14
N ASN A 274 -6.13 -10.78 12.25
CA ASN A 274 -5.03 -9.89 11.95
C ASN A 274 -4.00 -10.64 11.11
N ILE A 275 -3.78 -10.18 9.90
CA ILE A 275 -2.85 -10.81 8.98
C ILE A 275 -1.85 -9.76 8.48
N ASN A 276 -0.57 -10.06 8.74
CA ASN A 276 0.54 -9.35 8.11
C ASN A 276 0.79 -9.98 6.73
N SER A 277 0.52 -9.23 5.67
CA SER A 277 0.75 -9.71 4.30
C SER A 277 2.23 -9.80 3.93
N GLY A 278 3.09 -9.13 4.69
CA GLY A 278 4.54 -9.17 4.51
C GLY A 278 5.08 -8.14 3.53
N CYS A 279 6.38 -7.95 3.60
CA CYS A 279 7.11 -7.09 2.68
C CYS A 279 8.54 -7.61 2.50
N GLN A 280 9.23 -7.12 1.48
CA GLN A 280 10.56 -7.57 1.11
C GLN A 280 11.41 -6.40 0.65
N LEU A 281 12.64 -6.28 1.16
CA LEU A 281 13.62 -5.33 0.64
C LEU A 281 14.15 -5.83 -0.71
N VAL A 282 14.05 -4.97 -1.71
CA VAL A 282 14.58 -5.21 -3.05
C VAL A 282 15.68 -4.20 -3.35
N THR A 283 16.82 -4.69 -3.77
CA THR A 283 17.99 -3.89 -4.16
C THR A 283 18.50 -4.38 -5.52
N PRO A 284 19.42 -3.67 -6.19
CA PRO A 284 20.04 -4.16 -7.41
C PRO A 284 20.68 -5.55 -7.27
N ASP A 285 21.09 -5.94 -6.05
CA ASP A 285 21.76 -7.23 -5.81
C ASP A 285 20.79 -8.43 -5.86
N ASN A 286 19.50 -8.22 -5.53
CA ASN A 286 18.52 -9.33 -5.47
C ASN A 286 17.35 -9.21 -6.46
N MET A 287 17.24 -8.08 -7.19
CA MET A 287 16.07 -7.81 -8.04
C MET A 287 15.86 -8.83 -9.17
N TYR A 288 16.88 -9.54 -9.56
CA TYR A 288 16.83 -10.56 -10.63
C TYR A 288 16.73 -12.00 -10.11
N THR A 289 16.62 -12.20 -8.80
CA THR A 289 16.36 -13.55 -8.28
C THR A 289 14.92 -13.96 -8.63
N SER A 290 14.72 -15.26 -8.85
CA SER A 290 13.39 -15.75 -9.28
C SER A 290 12.28 -15.48 -8.24
N GLU A 291 12.62 -15.48 -6.95
CA GLU A 291 11.69 -15.14 -5.87
C GLU A 291 11.27 -13.67 -5.94
N ILE A 292 12.24 -12.76 -6.11
CA ILE A 292 11.95 -11.32 -6.18
C ILE A 292 11.29 -10.97 -7.51
N GLU A 293 11.66 -11.61 -8.60
CA GLU A 293 11.01 -11.39 -9.90
C GLU A 293 9.51 -11.68 -9.85
N LYS A 294 9.09 -12.74 -9.17
CA LYS A 294 7.67 -13.06 -8.94
C LYS A 294 6.95 -11.98 -8.14
N LEU A 295 7.65 -11.37 -7.17
CA LEU A 295 7.11 -10.28 -6.36
C LEU A 295 6.97 -8.99 -7.17
N LEU A 296 7.95 -8.65 -8.01
CA LEU A 296 7.97 -7.44 -8.82
C LEU A 296 7.00 -7.50 -10.00
N PHE A 297 6.80 -8.68 -10.57
CA PHE A 297 5.99 -8.90 -11.78
C PHE A 297 4.95 -10.00 -11.57
N PRO A 298 3.99 -9.82 -10.65
CA PRO A 298 3.01 -10.87 -10.31
C PRO A 298 2.13 -11.27 -11.50
N PHE A 299 1.89 -10.37 -12.47
CA PHE A 299 1.06 -10.65 -13.65
C PHE A 299 1.73 -11.54 -14.68
N ASN A 300 3.05 -11.46 -14.82
CA ASN A 300 3.81 -12.37 -15.70
C ASN A 300 3.74 -13.80 -15.19
N THR A 301 3.69 -13.99 -13.88
CA THR A 301 3.55 -15.31 -13.25
C THR A 301 2.15 -15.89 -13.47
N LEU A 302 1.11 -15.06 -13.43
CA LEU A 302 -0.29 -15.48 -13.68
C LEU A 302 -0.50 -15.92 -15.13
N LYS A 303 0.13 -15.26 -16.09
CA LYS A 303 0.11 -15.67 -17.50
C LYS A 303 0.76 -17.03 -17.69
N THR A 304 1.85 -17.31 -16.99
CA THR A 304 2.56 -18.60 -17.06
C THR A 304 1.75 -19.74 -16.44
N TYR A 305 0.97 -19.48 -15.41
CA TYR A 305 0.08 -20.49 -14.82
C TYR A 305 -1.14 -20.78 -15.70
N GLY A 306 -1.66 -19.80 -16.42
CA GLY A 306 -2.74 -19.98 -17.39
C GLY A 306 -2.34 -20.82 -18.60
N ASP A 307 -1.06 -20.79 -18.99
CA ASP A 307 -0.50 -21.55 -20.10
C ASP A 307 -0.13 -23.00 -19.72
N LEU A 308 -0.19 -23.37 -18.43
CA LEU A 308 0.16 -24.69 -17.91
C LEU A 308 -1.05 -25.58 -17.58
N THR A 309 -2.25 -25.09 -17.77
CA THR A 309 -3.47 -25.90 -17.67
C THR A 309 -3.87 -26.39 -19.07
N PRO A 310 -3.87 -27.71 -19.33
CA PRO A 310 -4.31 -28.27 -20.60
C PRO A 310 -5.81 -28.05 -20.84
#